data_3421038d616fd9ac66215c3339e4b4cb
#
_entry.id   3421038d616fd9ac66215c3339e4b4cb
#
_cell.length_a   1.000
_cell.length_b   1.000
_cell.length_c   1.000
_cell.angle_alpha   90.00
_cell.angle_beta   90.00
_cell.angle_gamma   90.00
#
_symmetry.space_group_name_H-M   'P 1'
#
loop_
_entity.id
_entity.type
_entity.pdbx_description
1 polymer ?
#
loop_
_entity_poly.entity_id
_entity_poly.type
_entity_poly.pdbx_seq_one_letter_code
_entity_poly.pdbx_strand_id
1 'polypeptide(L)'
;MLFSSALDWFRCFFEEWELWLLLGVLVITGYQLYYYFRYLWLRQDTCALPDGDNLPKVSVVVCAHNEAENLQNYLQALLSQDYPEYEVIVVDDESEDSTLILLEQYAREYPNFYHTFVPQGARVISSKKLALTIGIKAAHYDYILLTDADCRPESRTWIREMMRGYDSADKEMVIGFSPYFENETWLSSLISYETLFIGLQYMGMARAGHPYMGVGRNLSYRRDTFFNNNGFQGLLSVRAGDDDLFVSKVIANHRKSHRKSNNVSVVCNPEALTWSAPKRTWREWILQKRRHLSVSSFYTKSNKIRLILEPFTRGLIYLSLVMSLILGSHMLIAAVIGIWLLRLLVQWLVINHATRRLRLGYFGLEIILHDIMLPIITLYVLAVNAIKKQKNYW
;
A
#
# COMPACT_ATOMS: atom_id res chain seq x y z
N MET A 1 -22.53 43.24 -14.46
CA MET A 1 -23.59 43.57 -13.47
C MET A 1 -24.08 42.38 -12.63
N LEU A 2 -24.16 41.15 -13.13
CA LEU A 2 -24.60 39.98 -12.34
C LEU A 2 -23.59 39.53 -11.27
N PHE A 3 -22.29 39.78 -11.47
CA PHE A 3 -21.26 39.41 -10.51
C PHE A 3 -21.14 40.35 -9.31
N SER A 4 -21.42 41.65 -9.49
CA SER A 4 -21.45 42.61 -8.38
C SER A 4 -22.63 42.33 -7.40
N SER A 5 -23.76 41.94 -7.92
CA SER A 5 -24.97 41.65 -7.10
C SER A 5 -24.84 40.36 -6.27
N ALA A 6 -24.14 39.33 -6.81
CA ALA A 6 -23.91 38.08 -6.06
C ALA A 6 -22.87 38.26 -4.91
N LEU A 7 -21.78 39.00 -5.17
CA LEU A 7 -20.79 39.35 -4.16
C LEU A 7 -21.38 40.26 -3.06
N ASP A 8 -22.19 41.23 -3.44
CA ASP A 8 -22.87 42.11 -2.51
C ASP A 8 -23.94 41.36 -1.68
N TRP A 9 -24.63 40.38 -2.28
CA TRP A 9 -25.52 39.47 -1.57
C TRP A 9 -24.79 38.63 -0.52
N PHE A 10 -23.64 38.03 -0.88
CA PHE A 10 -22.78 37.25 0.06
C PHE A 10 -22.25 38.14 1.20
N ARG A 11 -21.83 39.40 0.92
CA ARG A 11 -21.37 40.35 1.96
C ARG A 11 -22.43 40.74 2.99
N CYS A 12 -23.72 40.58 2.68
CA CYS A 12 -24.78 40.78 3.67
C CYS A 12 -24.85 39.69 4.75
N PHE A 13 -24.27 38.51 4.49
CA PHE A 13 -24.33 37.36 5.39
C PHE A 13 -22.99 36.98 6.06
N PHE A 14 -21.89 37.46 5.51
CA PHE A 14 -20.56 37.11 5.98
C PHE A 14 -19.67 38.35 6.14
N GLU A 15 -18.89 38.40 7.19
CA GLU A 15 -17.79 39.35 7.30
C GLU A 15 -16.71 39.04 6.23
N GLU A 16 -15.86 39.99 5.89
CA GLU A 16 -14.90 39.86 4.80
C GLU A 16 -13.90 38.68 5.02
N TRP A 17 -13.43 38.50 6.25
CA TRP A 17 -12.58 37.36 6.60
C TRP A 17 -13.29 36.00 6.52
N GLU A 18 -14.59 35.94 6.82
CA GLU A 18 -15.42 34.74 6.71
C GLU A 18 -15.56 34.29 5.26
N LEU A 19 -15.70 35.22 4.33
CA LEU A 19 -15.72 34.92 2.89
C LEU A 19 -14.38 34.30 2.43
N TRP A 20 -13.24 34.84 2.88
CA TRP A 20 -11.95 34.27 2.55
C TRP A 20 -11.75 32.87 3.15
N LEU A 21 -12.19 32.66 4.39
CA LEU A 21 -12.14 31.34 5.01
C LEU A 21 -13.02 30.34 4.25
N LEU A 22 -14.25 30.72 3.92
CA LEU A 22 -15.19 29.87 3.16
C LEU A 22 -14.62 29.51 1.78
N LEU A 23 -14.04 30.46 1.07
CA LEU A 23 -13.40 30.24 -0.22
C LEU A 23 -12.22 29.26 -0.07
N GLY A 24 -11.38 29.43 0.95
CA GLY A 24 -10.31 28.50 1.28
C GLY A 24 -10.80 27.08 1.53
N VAL A 25 -11.86 26.92 2.33
CA VAL A 25 -12.50 25.62 2.61
C VAL A 25 -13.03 24.97 1.34
N LEU A 26 -13.68 25.75 0.45
CA LEU A 26 -14.18 25.25 -0.84
C LEU A 26 -13.05 24.75 -1.74
N VAL A 27 -11.96 25.50 -1.86
CA VAL A 27 -10.78 25.11 -2.67
C VAL A 27 -10.14 23.83 -2.13
N ILE A 28 -9.93 23.77 -0.81
CA ILE A 28 -9.32 22.60 -0.16
C ILE A 28 -10.23 21.38 -0.28
N THR A 29 -11.53 21.53 -0.08
CA THR A 29 -12.51 20.45 -0.26
C THR A 29 -12.56 20.01 -1.72
N GLY A 30 -12.56 20.92 -2.66
CA GLY A 30 -12.49 20.62 -4.10
C GLY A 30 -11.27 19.75 -4.44
N TYR A 31 -10.11 20.08 -3.86
CA TYR A 31 -8.91 19.24 -3.98
C TYR A 31 -9.10 17.84 -3.36
N GLN A 32 -9.70 17.73 -2.16
CA GLN A 32 -9.97 16.45 -1.52
C GLN A 32 -10.92 15.58 -2.35
N LEU A 33 -11.99 16.16 -2.89
CA LEU A 33 -12.92 15.44 -3.77
C LEU A 33 -12.24 14.99 -5.07
N TYR A 34 -11.46 15.88 -5.70
CA TYR A 34 -10.62 15.49 -6.84
C TYR A 34 -9.71 14.30 -6.49
N TYR A 35 -9.05 14.36 -5.33
CA TYR A 35 -8.15 13.32 -4.88
C TYR A 35 -8.88 11.98 -4.71
N TYR A 36 -10.05 11.97 -4.10
CA TYR A 36 -10.84 10.76 -3.90
C TYR A 36 -11.26 10.13 -5.23
N PHE A 37 -11.81 10.90 -6.15
CA PHE A 37 -12.21 10.36 -7.45
C PHE A 37 -11.03 10.01 -8.35
N ARG A 38 -9.90 10.70 -8.24
CA ARG A 38 -8.73 10.46 -9.09
C ARG A 38 -7.89 9.28 -8.63
N TYR A 39 -7.69 9.13 -7.32
CA TYR A 39 -6.76 8.16 -6.75
C TYR A 39 -7.41 7.08 -5.89
N LEU A 40 -8.49 7.37 -5.18
CA LEU A 40 -9.12 6.40 -4.29
C LEU A 40 -10.29 5.66 -4.94
N TRP A 41 -10.85 6.16 -6.03
CA TRP A 41 -11.93 5.48 -6.74
C TRP A 41 -11.39 4.21 -7.41
N LEU A 42 -11.77 3.06 -6.85
CA LEU A 42 -11.31 1.77 -7.37
C LEU A 42 -11.99 1.46 -8.71
N ARG A 43 -11.17 1.32 -9.75
CA ARG A 43 -11.60 0.86 -11.07
C ARG A 43 -11.21 -0.59 -11.21
N GLN A 44 -12.09 -1.40 -11.80
CA GLN A 44 -11.78 -2.78 -12.13
C GLN A 44 -10.90 -2.81 -13.38
N ASP A 45 -9.78 -3.53 -13.32
CA ASP A 45 -8.99 -3.83 -14.51
C ASP A 45 -9.55 -5.08 -15.15
N THR A 46 -9.84 -5.00 -16.44
CA THR A 46 -10.32 -6.10 -17.27
C THR A 46 -9.22 -6.57 -18.19
N CYS A 47 -8.04 -6.90 -17.63
CA CYS A 47 -7.00 -7.53 -18.44
C CYS A 47 -7.40 -8.97 -18.71
N ALA A 48 -7.62 -9.32 -19.98
CA ALA A 48 -7.78 -10.69 -20.39
C ALA A 48 -6.42 -11.39 -20.28
N LEU A 49 -6.39 -12.56 -19.66
CA LEU A 49 -5.25 -13.46 -19.84
C LEU A 49 -5.20 -13.92 -21.30
N PRO A 50 -4.01 -14.19 -21.84
CA PRO A 50 -3.91 -14.98 -23.07
C PRO A 50 -4.70 -16.26 -22.88
N ASP A 51 -5.59 -16.57 -23.83
CA ASP A 51 -6.29 -17.84 -23.85
C ASP A 51 -5.29 -18.97 -24.12
N GLY A 52 -5.35 -20.03 -23.29
CA GLY A 52 -4.58 -21.26 -23.52
C GLY A 52 -3.42 -21.51 -22.55
N ASP A 53 -2.64 -22.57 -22.82
CA ASP A 53 -1.55 -23.11 -21.99
C ASP A 53 -0.29 -22.25 -21.93
N ASN A 54 -0.29 -21.08 -22.57
CA ASN A 54 0.89 -20.21 -22.69
C ASN A 54 0.97 -19.14 -21.60
N LEU A 55 0.61 -19.53 -20.35
CA LEU A 55 0.74 -18.66 -19.20
C LEU A 55 2.21 -18.52 -18.79
N PRO A 56 2.64 -17.33 -18.31
CA PRO A 56 4.02 -17.13 -17.89
C PRO A 56 4.37 -18.01 -16.66
N LYS A 57 5.54 -18.64 -16.67
CA LYS A 57 6.03 -19.43 -15.54
C LYS A 57 6.43 -18.50 -14.39
N VAL A 58 6.09 -18.87 -13.14
CA VAL A 58 6.18 -17.98 -11.98
C VAL A 58 6.97 -18.61 -10.84
N SER A 59 7.93 -17.86 -10.28
CA SER A 59 8.56 -18.18 -9.02
C SER A 59 7.96 -17.32 -7.91
N VAL A 60 7.25 -17.95 -6.98
CA VAL A 60 6.76 -17.31 -5.75
C VAL A 60 7.90 -17.31 -4.74
N VAL A 61 8.32 -16.12 -4.27
CA VAL A 61 9.43 -15.98 -3.31
C VAL A 61 8.89 -15.47 -1.98
N VAL A 62 9.21 -16.20 -0.92
CA VAL A 62 8.80 -15.93 0.46
C VAL A 62 10.06 -15.85 1.34
N CYS A 63 10.16 -14.83 2.21
CA CYS A 63 11.17 -14.74 3.25
C CYS A 63 10.57 -15.13 4.59
N ALA A 64 11.25 -15.97 5.36
CA ALA A 64 10.83 -16.45 6.66
C ALA A 64 11.91 -16.21 7.71
N HIS A 65 11.53 -15.72 8.89
CA HIS A 65 12.37 -15.63 10.07
C HIS A 65 11.53 -15.89 11.31
N ASN A 66 11.64 -17.07 11.91
CA ASN A 66 10.80 -17.54 13.01
C ASN A 66 9.31 -17.53 12.65
N GLU A 67 8.97 -18.16 11.53
CA GLU A 67 7.62 -18.15 10.93
C GLU A 67 7.00 -19.57 10.87
N ALA A 68 7.43 -20.50 11.73
CA ALA A 68 6.95 -21.87 11.69
C ALA A 68 5.41 -21.98 11.77
N GLU A 69 4.78 -21.25 12.70
CA GLU A 69 3.32 -21.25 12.86
C GLU A 69 2.60 -20.70 11.62
N ASN A 70 3.08 -19.59 11.07
CA ASN A 70 2.48 -18.97 9.89
C ASN A 70 2.65 -19.84 8.64
N LEU A 71 3.83 -20.41 8.44
CA LEU A 71 4.07 -21.33 7.33
C LEU A 71 3.23 -22.61 7.44
N GLN A 72 3.07 -23.16 8.64
CA GLN A 72 2.19 -24.31 8.86
C GLN A 72 0.73 -24.00 8.47
N ASN A 73 0.28 -22.78 8.72
CA ASN A 73 -1.09 -22.36 8.43
C ASN A 73 -1.31 -21.95 6.96
N TYR A 74 -0.30 -21.38 6.28
CA TYR A 74 -0.51 -20.68 5.00
C TYR A 74 0.29 -21.25 3.82
N LEU A 75 1.39 -21.99 4.03
CA LEU A 75 2.22 -22.49 2.94
C LEU A 75 1.45 -23.42 2.00
N GLN A 76 0.54 -24.24 2.55
CA GLN A 76 -0.33 -25.11 1.76
C GLN A 76 -1.18 -24.32 0.73
N ALA A 77 -1.63 -23.11 1.07
CA ALA A 77 -2.40 -22.27 0.15
C ALA A 77 -1.55 -21.74 -1.02
N LEU A 78 -0.24 -21.55 -0.81
CA LEU A 78 0.70 -21.20 -1.88
C LEU A 78 1.02 -22.40 -2.79
N LEU A 79 1.10 -23.61 -2.22
CA LEU A 79 1.46 -24.83 -2.93
C LEU A 79 0.30 -25.46 -3.71
N SER A 80 -0.94 -25.03 -3.44
CA SER A 80 -2.17 -25.58 -4.07
C SER A 80 -2.81 -24.60 -5.05
N GLN A 81 -2.04 -23.74 -5.70
CA GLN A 81 -2.55 -22.80 -6.69
C GLN A 81 -2.96 -23.50 -7.99
N ASP A 82 -4.06 -23.05 -8.58
CA ASP A 82 -4.52 -23.48 -9.91
C ASP A 82 -3.74 -22.72 -10.99
N TYR A 83 -2.49 -23.15 -11.19
CA TYR A 83 -1.57 -22.55 -12.15
C TYR A 83 -0.67 -23.61 -12.77
N PRO A 84 -0.44 -23.62 -14.11
CA PRO A 84 0.19 -24.75 -14.79
C PRO A 84 1.67 -24.94 -14.42
N GLU A 85 2.46 -23.85 -14.42
CA GLU A 85 3.89 -23.93 -14.12
C GLU A 85 4.30 -22.84 -13.14
N TYR A 86 4.52 -23.22 -11.88
CA TYR A 86 5.05 -22.34 -10.84
C TYR A 86 5.87 -23.12 -9.81
N GLU A 87 6.73 -22.41 -9.12
CA GLU A 87 7.47 -22.89 -7.97
C GLU A 87 7.28 -21.96 -6.78
N VAL A 88 7.45 -22.48 -5.58
CA VAL A 88 7.47 -21.73 -4.33
C VAL A 88 8.85 -21.86 -3.70
N ILE A 89 9.51 -20.72 -3.48
CA ILE A 89 10.85 -20.63 -2.89
C ILE A 89 10.73 -19.93 -1.55
N VAL A 90 11.04 -20.64 -0.46
CA VAL A 90 11.11 -20.02 0.88
C VAL A 90 12.58 -19.85 1.26
N VAL A 91 12.93 -18.64 1.64
CA VAL A 91 14.27 -18.30 2.13
C VAL A 91 14.24 -18.15 3.64
N ASP A 92 14.90 -19.07 4.34
CA ASP A 92 15.08 -18.99 5.78
C ASP A 92 16.15 -17.96 6.15
N ASP A 93 15.76 -16.94 6.90
CA ASP A 93 16.64 -15.86 7.36
C ASP A 93 17.11 -16.13 8.79
N GLU A 94 17.89 -17.21 9.00
CA GLU A 94 18.45 -17.61 10.29
C GLU A 94 17.38 -17.80 11.38
N SER A 95 16.33 -18.61 11.12
CA SER A 95 15.31 -18.95 12.11
C SER A 95 15.87 -19.82 13.23
N GLU A 96 15.40 -19.58 14.45
CA GLU A 96 15.77 -20.30 15.66
C GLU A 96 14.63 -21.24 16.16
N ASP A 97 13.45 -21.15 15.55
CA ASP A 97 12.28 -21.99 15.83
C ASP A 97 12.24 -23.24 14.93
N SER A 98 11.10 -23.92 14.84
CA SER A 98 10.91 -25.09 13.99
C SER A 98 10.71 -24.77 12.49
N THR A 99 10.98 -23.55 12.03
CA THR A 99 10.81 -23.15 10.62
C THR A 99 11.58 -24.06 9.68
N LEU A 100 12.87 -24.29 9.92
CA LEU A 100 13.71 -25.11 9.02
C LEU A 100 13.20 -26.56 8.93
N ILE A 101 12.79 -27.15 10.07
CA ILE A 101 12.26 -28.54 10.11
C ILE A 101 11.01 -28.64 9.23
N LEU A 102 10.14 -27.64 9.31
CA LEU A 102 8.93 -27.57 8.51
C LEU A 102 9.25 -27.43 7.01
N LEU A 103 10.21 -26.58 6.66
CA LEU A 103 10.63 -26.39 5.26
C LEU A 103 11.22 -27.67 4.65
N GLU A 104 12.04 -28.43 5.41
CA GLU A 104 12.56 -29.73 4.99
C GLU A 104 11.45 -30.76 4.76
N GLN A 105 10.41 -30.75 5.59
CA GLN A 105 9.23 -31.62 5.40
C GLN A 105 8.52 -31.30 4.09
N TYR A 106 8.17 -30.03 3.85
CA TYR A 106 7.49 -29.61 2.62
C TYR A 106 8.33 -29.88 1.35
N ALA A 107 9.66 -29.77 1.42
CA ALA A 107 10.54 -30.08 0.30
C ALA A 107 10.52 -31.54 -0.11
N ARG A 108 10.18 -32.47 0.81
CA ARG A 108 10.00 -33.90 0.50
C ARG A 108 8.63 -34.22 -0.07
N GLU A 109 7.61 -33.41 0.28
CA GLU A 109 6.20 -33.66 -0.07
C GLU A 109 5.79 -33.00 -1.40
N TYR A 110 6.39 -31.83 -1.72
CA TYR A 110 5.96 -31.00 -2.86
C TYR A 110 7.08 -30.80 -3.88
N PRO A 111 6.93 -31.29 -5.12
CA PRO A 111 7.98 -31.18 -6.15
C PRO A 111 8.17 -29.75 -6.68
N ASN A 112 7.17 -28.86 -6.51
CA ASN A 112 7.26 -27.45 -6.88
C ASN A 112 7.67 -26.55 -5.70
N PHE A 113 8.17 -27.13 -4.61
CA PHE A 113 8.67 -26.41 -3.44
C PHE A 113 10.18 -26.53 -3.32
N TYR A 114 10.80 -25.40 -3.06
CA TYR A 114 12.24 -25.30 -2.79
C TYR A 114 12.48 -24.38 -1.60
N HIS A 115 13.45 -24.69 -0.74
CA HIS A 115 13.90 -23.76 0.29
C HIS A 115 15.41 -23.53 0.21
N THR A 116 15.83 -22.35 0.65
CA THR A 116 17.22 -21.96 0.80
C THR A 116 17.38 -21.11 2.06
N PHE A 117 18.58 -20.68 2.38
CA PHE A 117 18.84 -19.95 3.62
C PHE A 117 19.80 -18.79 3.39
N VAL A 118 19.78 -17.83 4.31
CA VAL A 118 20.78 -16.76 4.40
C VAL A 118 22.00 -17.32 5.12
N PRO A 119 23.22 -17.25 4.52
CA PRO A 119 24.43 -17.75 5.17
C PRO A 119 24.71 -17.03 6.50
N GLN A 120 25.07 -17.79 7.54
CA GLN A 120 25.44 -17.24 8.84
C GLN A 120 26.56 -16.21 8.72
N GLY A 121 26.42 -15.08 9.44
CA GLY A 121 27.41 -14.00 9.42
C GLY A 121 27.30 -13.03 8.23
N ALA A 122 26.37 -13.24 7.29
CA ALA A 122 26.15 -12.34 6.17
C ALA A 122 25.39 -11.03 6.56
N ARG A 123 25.21 -10.77 7.85
CA ARG A 123 24.38 -9.68 8.43
C ARG A 123 24.88 -8.24 8.26
N VAL A 124 25.77 -7.95 7.34
CA VAL A 124 26.21 -6.58 7.04
C VAL A 124 25.08 -5.75 6.39
N ILE A 125 23.98 -6.39 5.97
CA ILE A 125 22.92 -5.84 5.14
C ILE A 125 21.55 -6.08 5.81
N SER A 126 20.53 -5.31 5.44
CA SER A 126 19.14 -5.63 5.81
C SER A 126 18.83 -7.09 5.47
N SER A 127 18.54 -7.92 6.48
CA SER A 127 18.37 -9.35 6.35
C SER A 127 17.30 -9.71 5.31
N LYS A 128 16.12 -9.09 5.35
CA LYS A 128 15.04 -9.31 4.39
C LYS A 128 15.47 -9.03 2.95
N LYS A 129 16.23 -7.95 2.68
CA LYS A 129 16.71 -7.65 1.31
C LYS A 129 17.73 -8.68 0.82
N LEU A 130 18.54 -9.22 1.72
CA LEU A 130 19.46 -10.30 1.40
C LEU A 130 18.70 -11.59 1.12
N ALA A 131 17.75 -11.96 1.97
CA ALA A 131 16.90 -13.13 1.78
C ALA A 131 16.14 -13.05 0.43
N LEU A 132 15.51 -11.91 0.13
CA LEU A 132 14.86 -11.68 -1.17
C LEU A 132 15.85 -11.80 -2.33
N THR A 133 17.05 -11.25 -2.21
CA THR A 133 18.08 -11.35 -3.26
C THR A 133 18.47 -12.80 -3.51
N ILE A 134 18.61 -13.61 -2.45
CA ILE A 134 18.92 -15.05 -2.55
C ILE A 134 17.76 -15.79 -3.23
N GLY A 135 16.52 -15.56 -2.79
CA GLY A 135 15.33 -16.18 -3.38
C GLY A 135 15.16 -15.84 -4.86
N ILE A 136 15.36 -14.56 -5.25
CA ILE A 136 15.27 -14.14 -6.65
C ILE A 136 16.41 -14.73 -7.50
N LYS A 137 17.61 -14.92 -6.94
CA LYS A 137 18.70 -15.60 -7.62
C LYS A 137 18.43 -17.09 -7.80
N ALA A 138 17.82 -17.73 -6.81
CA ALA A 138 17.44 -19.14 -6.84
C ALA A 138 16.25 -19.42 -7.78
N ALA A 139 15.45 -18.39 -8.13
CA ALA A 139 14.30 -18.52 -8.99
C ALA A 139 14.67 -19.01 -10.39
N HIS A 140 13.95 -20.03 -10.89
CA HIS A 140 14.14 -20.60 -12.22
C HIS A 140 13.34 -19.85 -13.30
N TYR A 141 12.26 -19.16 -12.93
CA TYR A 141 11.33 -18.53 -13.86
C TYR A 141 11.51 -17.02 -13.95
N ASP A 142 11.00 -16.45 -15.04
CA ASP A 142 11.22 -15.04 -15.39
C ASP A 142 10.30 -14.08 -14.63
N TYR A 143 9.19 -14.57 -14.06
CA TYR A 143 8.26 -13.77 -13.29
C TYR A 143 8.36 -14.12 -11.81
N ILE A 144 8.73 -13.11 -11.03
CA ILE A 144 8.83 -13.21 -9.58
C ILE A 144 7.54 -12.67 -8.96
N LEU A 145 6.94 -13.43 -8.07
CA LEU A 145 5.78 -13.01 -7.28
C LEU A 145 6.13 -13.10 -5.80
N LEU A 146 6.07 -11.96 -5.13
CA LEU A 146 6.42 -11.84 -3.70
C LEU A 146 5.19 -11.94 -2.82
N THR A 147 5.34 -12.65 -1.72
CA THR A 147 4.46 -12.60 -0.57
C THR A 147 5.24 -12.83 0.72
N ASP A 148 4.67 -12.47 1.88
CA ASP A 148 5.32 -12.70 3.17
C ASP A 148 4.86 -14.05 3.76
N ALA A 149 5.65 -14.61 4.68
CA ALA A 149 5.36 -15.89 5.33
C ALA A 149 4.09 -15.87 6.19
N ASP A 150 3.69 -14.68 6.68
CA ASP A 150 2.46 -14.43 7.43
C ASP A 150 1.24 -14.14 6.55
N CYS A 151 1.36 -14.38 5.23
CA CYS A 151 0.31 -14.06 4.27
C CYS A 151 -0.35 -15.30 3.67
N ARG A 152 -1.68 -15.22 3.51
CA ARG A 152 -2.49 -16.22 2.84
C ARG A 152 -3.12 -15.64 1.58
N PRO A 153 -2.94 -16.25 0.39
CA PRO A 153 -3.72 -15.91 -0.80
C PRO A 153 -5.22 -16.10 -0.56
N GLU A 154 -6.04 -15.22 -1.09
CA GLU A 154 -7.50 -15.31 -1.01
C GLU A 154 -8.04 -16.52 -1.77
N SER A 155 -7.45 -16.83 -2.91
CA SER A 155 -7.94 -17.86 -3.81
C SER A 155 -6.85 -18.79 -4.33
N ARG A 156 -7.28 -19.93 -4.90
CA ARG A 156 -6.40 -20.83 -5.66
C ARG A 156 -6.00 -20.26 -7.04
N THR A 157 -6.61 -19.16 -7.45
CA THR A 157 -6.31 -18.47 -8.72
C THR A 157 -5.45 -17.23 -8.52
N TRP A 158 -4.91 -16.99 -7.32
CA TRP A 158 -4.12 -15.80 -6.99
C TRP A 158 -2.96 -15.54 -7.95
N ILE A 159 -2.14 -16.56 -8.26
CA ILE A 159 -1.04 -16.43 -9.22
C ILE A 159 -1.59 -16.02 -10.59
N ARG A 160 -2.65 -16.68 -11.06
CA ARG A 160 -3.29 -16.40 -12.34
C ARG A 160 -3.79 -14.96 -12.43
N GLU A 161 -4.46 -14.48 -11.38
CA GLU A 161 -4.98 -13.11 -11.33
C GLU A 161 -3.85 -12.06 -11.28
N MET A 162 -2.77 -12.31 -10.55
CA MET A 162 -1.61 -11.43 -10.54
C MET A 162 -0.92 -11.37 -11.90
N MET A 163 -0.82 -12.49 -12.61
CA MET A 163 -0.20 -12.55 -13.94
C MET A 163 -1.03 -11.83 -15.02
N ARG A 164 -2.33 -11.59 -14.80
CA ARG A 164 -3.16 -10.74 -15.69
C ARG A 164 -2.60 -9.31 -15.80
N GLY A 165 -1.85 -8.84 -14.82
CA GLY A 165 -1.20 -7.54 -14.88
C GLY A 165 -0.12 -7.42 -15.96
N TYR A 166 0.37 -8.53 -16.52
CA TYR A 166 1.33 -8.55 -17.62
C TYR A 166 0.61 -8.59 -18.98
N ASP A 167 -0.33 -7.66 -19.18
CA ASP A 167 -1.17 -7.52 -20.37
C ASP A 167 -0.42 -7.11 -21.66
N SER A 168 0.82 -6.70 -21.53
CA SER A 168 1.69 -6.29 -22.63
C SER A 168 3.18 -6.53 -22.30
N ALA A 169 4.00 -6.66 -23.34
CA ALA A 169 5.43 -6.99 -23.22
C ALA A 169 6.26 -5.92 -22.49
N ASP A 170 5.78 -4.68 -22.42
CA ASP A 170 6.42 -3.56 -21.75
C ASP A 170 6.16 -3.51 -20.24
N LYS A 171 5.24 -4.36 -19.73
CA LYS A 171 4.98 -4.44 -18.29
C LYS A 171 6.10 -5.19 -17.57
N GLU A 172 6.68 -4.52 -16.61
CA GLU A 172 7.80 -5.02 -15.82
C GLU A 172 7.42 -5.35 -14.38
N MET A 173 6.36 -4.71 -13.86
CA MET A 173 5.91 -4.86 -12.48
C MET A 173 4.38 -4.88 -12.40
N VAL A 174 3.88 -5.66 -11.45
CA VAL A 174 2.45 -5.73 -11.11
C VAL A 174 2.29 -5.49 -9.61
N ILE A 175 1.48 -4.52 -9.27
CA ILE A 175 1.17 -4.13 -7.89
C ILE A 175 -0.20 -4.70 -7.53
N GLY A 176 -0.25 -5.54 -6.51
CA GLY A 176 -1.48 -6.04 -5.91
C GLY A 176 -1.86 -5.30 -4.63
N PHE A 177 -2.93 -5.74 -4.00
CA PHE A 177 -3.39 -5.27 -2.70
C PHE A 177 -3.37 -6.40 -1.67
N SER A 178 -3.03 -6.06 -0.43
CA SER A 178 -2.98 -7.01 0.69
C SER A 178 -3.68 -6.41 1.90
N PRO A 179 -4.96 -6.78 2.14
CA PRO A 179 -5.70 -6.39 3.34
C PRO A 179 -5.24 -7.17 4.57
N TYR A 180 -5.79 -6.80 5.72
CA TYR A 180 -5.68 -7.57 6.95
C TYR A 180 -6.96 -8.36 7.20
N PHE A 181 -6.81 -9.54 7.85
CA PHE A 181 -7.95 -10.30 8.35
C PHE A 181 -8.81 -9.44 9.28
N GLU A 182 -10.12 -9.60 9.18
CA GLU A 182 -11.04 -8.91 10.08
C GLU A 182 -10.81 -9.38 11.52
N ASN A 183 -10.82 -8.43 12.44
CA ASN A 183 -10.76 -8.65 13.87
C ASN A 183 -11.69 -7.61 14.51
N GLU A 184 -12.48 -8.01 15.49
CA GLU A 184 -13.54 -7.21 16.12
C GLU A 184 -13.00 -6.04 16.97
N THR A 185 -11.69 -5.79 17.02
CA THR A 185 -11.13 -4.69 17.80
C THR A 185 -11.17 -3.37 17.05
N TRP A 186 -11.39 -2.28 17.78
CA TRP A 186 -11.36 -0.93 17.21
C TRP A 186 -10.00 -0.60 16.54
N LEU A 187 -8.88 -1.07 17.15
CA LEU A 187 -7.55 -0.92 16.56
C LEU A 187 -7.45 -1.64 15.20
N SER A 188 -8.00 -2.84 15.10
CA SER A 188 -8.01 -3.59 13.85
C SER A 188 -8.82 -2.88 12.77
N SER A 189 -9.98 -2.31 13.11
CA SER A 189 -10.78 -1.50 12.19
C SER A 189 -9.98 -0.28 11.67
N LEU A 190 -9.28 0.42 12.56
CA LEU A 190 -8.44 1.55 12.18
C LEU A 190 -7.28 1.14 11.27
N ILE A 191 -6.61 0.01 11.57
CA ILE A 191 -5.53 -0.54 10.75
C ILE A 191 -6.05 -0.95 9.37
N SER A 192 -7.20 -1.61 9.31
CA SER A 192 -7.83 -2.04 8.05
C SER A 192 -8.26 -0.87 7.19
N TYR A 193 -8.85 0.17 7.80
CA TYR A 193 -9.19 1.41 7.12
C TYR A 193 -7.95 2.11 6.56
N GLU A 194 -6.90 2.29 7.36
CA GLU A 194 -5.64 2.89 6.91
C GLU A 194 -5.02 2.09 5.76
N THR A 195 -4.98 0.77 5.89
CA THR A 195 -4.41 -0.12 4.87
C THR A 195 -5.18 -0.02 3.56
N LEU A 196 -6.52 0.01 3.62
CA LEU A 196 -7.35 0.21 2.44
C LEU A 196 -7.10 1.58 1.82
N PHE A 197 -7.07 2.65 2.63
CA PHE A 197 -6.84 4.02 2.15
C PHE A 197 -5.49 4.13 1.43
N ILE A 198 -4.40 3.62 2.04
CA ILE A 198 -3.06 3.61 1.43
C ILE A 198 -3.04 2.72 0.19
N GLY A 199 -3.71 1.56 0.23
CA GLY A 199 -3.87 0.66 -0.89
C GLY A 199 -4.49 1.33 -2.10
N LEU A 200 -5.63 1.99 -1.91
CA LEU A 200 -6.30 2.75 -2.96
C LEU A 200 -5.42 3.89 -3.49
N GLN A 201 -4.70 4.57 -2.59
CA GLN A 201 -3.81 5.67 -2.95
C GLN A 201 -2.67 5.19 -3.86
N TYR A 202 -1.90 4.16 -3.49
CA TYR A 202 -0.77 3.75 -4.31
C TYR A 202 -1.22 3.09 -5.63
N MET A 203 -2.29 2.30 -5.61
CA MET A 203 -2.88 1.73 -6.82
C MET A 203 -3.41 2.81 -7.76
N GLY A 204 -4.16 3.77 -7.23
CA GLY A 204 -4.69 4.88 -8.01
C GLY A 204 -3.61 5.79 -8.57
N MET A 205 -2.56 6.07 -7.79
CA MET A 205 -1.40 6.84 -8.28
C MET A 205 -0.63 6.08 -9.37
N ALA A 206 -0.47 4.76 -9.25
CA ALA A 206 0.16 3.94 -10.28
C ALA A 206 -0.65 3.99 -11.59
N ARG A 207 -1.96 3.84 -11.54
CA ARG A 207 -2.86 4.00 -12.69
C ARG A 207 -2.82 5.39 -13.32
N ALA A 208 -2.59 6.41 -12.48
CA ALA A 208 -2.44 7.78 -12.95
C ALA A 208 -1.06 8.07 -13.58
N GLY A 209 -0.18 7.07 -13.72
CA GLY A 209 1.18 7.23 -14.25
C GLY A 209 2.19 7.75 -13.23
N HIS A 210 1.87 7.65 -11.94
CA HIS A 210 2.70 8.12 -10.83
C HIS A 210 2.98 7.02 -9.80
N PRO A 211 3.40 5.80 -10.22
CA PRO A 211 3.72 4.74 -9.28
C PRO A 211 4.86 5.20 -8.36
N TYR A 212 4.78 4.85 -7.07
CA TYR A 212 5.79 5.24 -6.09
C TYR A 212 6.10 4.14 -5.07
N MET A 213 5.20 3.16 -4.91
CA MET A 213 5.39 2.01 -4.05
C MET A 213 4.57 0.81 -4.53
N GLY A 214 4.89 -0.35 -4.04
CA GLY A 214 4.08 -1.54 -3.96
C GLY A 214 4.16 -2.10 -2.55
N VAL A 215 3.45 -3.16 -2.24
CA VAL A 215 3.52 -3.85 -0.95
C VAL A 215 4.10 -5.25 -1.16
N GLY A 216 5.19 -5.57 -0.46
CA GLY A 216 5.93 -6.85 -0.62
C GLY A 216 5.08 -8.09 -0.39
N ARG A 217 3.96 -7.95 0.31
CA ARG A 217 2.98 -9.01 0.52
C ARG A 217 2.20 -9.41 -0.75
N ASN A 218 2.20 -8.55 -1.80
CA ASN A 218 1.51 -8.82 -3.06
C ASN A 218 2.10 -7.98 -4.21
N LEU A 219 3.33 -8.29 -4.60
CA LEU A 219 4.10 -7.56 -5.60
C LEU A 219 4.75 -8.53 -6.56
N SER A 220 4.60 -8.29 -7.86
CA SER A 220 5.30 -9.06 -8.89
C SER A 220 6.17 -8.17 -9.75
N TYR A 221 7.29 -8.72 -10.21
CA TYR A 221 8.14 -8.08 -11.23
C TYR A 221 8.89 -9.15 -12.04
N ARG A 222 9.34 -8.74 -13.23
CA ARG A 222 10.21 -9.63 -14.02
C ARG A 222 11.56 -9.76 -13.34
N ARG A 223 12.15 -10.95 -13.41
CA ARG A 223 13.44 -11.25 -12.85
C ARG A 223 14.55 -10.36 -13.42
N ASP A 224 14.52 -10.10 -14.71
CA ASP A 224 15.44 -9.18 -15.39
C ASP A 224 15.27 -7.73 -14.92
N THR A 225 14.06 -7.28 -14.58
CA THR A 225 13.83 -5.96 -13.98
C THR A 225 14.61 -5.81 -12.67
N PHE A 226 14.68 -6.86 -11.85
CA PHE A 226 15.46 -6.83 -10.62
C PHE A 226 16.96 -6.66 -10.91
N PHE A 227 17.52 -7.48 -11.79
CA PHE A 227 18.96 -7.46 -12.10
C PHE A 227 19.38 -6.23 -12.89
N ASN A 228 18.61 -5.81 -13.89
CA ASN A 228 18.89 -4.62 -14.70
C ASN A 228 18.87 -3.31 -13.89
N ASN A 229 18.15 -3.31 -12.75
CA ASN A 229 18.16 -2.20 -11.81
C ASN A 229 19.15 -2.40 -10.65
N ASN A 230 20.09 -3.36 -10.73
CA ASN A 230 21.05 -3.71 -9.68
C ASN A 230 20.39 -4.03 -8.33
N GLY A 231 19.24 -4.71 -8.35
CA GLY A 231 18.52 -5.16 -7.17
C GLY A 231 18.40 -4.09 -6.08
N PHE A 232 18.77 -4.44 -4.86
CA PHE A 232 18.74 -3.54 -3.69
C PHE A 232 20.01 -2.70 -3.50
N GLN A 233 20.96 -2.68 -4.47
CA GLN A 233 22.14 -1.84 -4.37
C GLN A 233 21.75 -0.36 -4.18
N GLY A 234 22.40 0.30 -3.21
CA GLY A 234 22.05 1.68 -2.80
C GLY A 234 20.87 1.78 -1.83
N LEU A 235 20.18 0.66 -1.54
CA LEU A 235 19.08 0.59 -0.58
C LEU A 235 19.42 -0.27 0.65
N LEU A 236 20.62 -0.85 0.69
CA LEU A 236 21.03 -1.80 1.71
C LEU A 236 21.18 -1.21 3.10
N SER A 237 21.48 0.09 3.19
CA SER A 237 21.56 0.81 4.46
C SER A 237 20.19 1.16 5.06
N VAL A 238 19.11 1.02 4.28
CA VAL A 238 17.74 1.28 4.72
C VAL A 238 17.10 -0.05 5.12
N ARG A 239 16.65 -0.17 6.36
CA ARG A 239 16.12 -1.45 6.90
C ARG A 239 14.81 -1.89 6.29
N ALA A 240 13.91 -0.95 5.99
CA ALA A 240 12.64 -1.19 5.29
C ALA A 240 12.74 -0.78 3.82
N GLY A 241 11.68 -0.93 3.04
CA GLY A 241 11.61 -0.46 1.66
C GLY A 241 12.22 -1.44 0.66
N ASP A 242 12.15 -2.71 0.95
CA ASP A 242 12.41 -3.79 0.01
C ASP A 242 11.39 -3.79 -1.14
N ASP A 243 10.20 -3.33 -0.88
CA ASP A 243 9.09 -3.21 -1.82
C ASP A 243 8.98 -1.79 -2.40
N ASP A 244 8.61 -0.81 -1.58
CA ASP A 244 8.29 0.54 -2.04
C ASP A 244 9.52 1.29 -2.60
N LEU A 245 10.71 1.18 -1.98
CA LEU A 245 11.90 1.82 -2.53
C LEU A 245 12.43 1.12 -3.78
N PHE A 246 12.24 -0.19 -3.92
CA PHE A 246 12.60 -0.88 -5.14
C PHE A 246 11.71 -0.41 -6.31
N VAL A 247 10.38 -0.35 -6.12
CA VAL A 247 9.46 0.23 -7.11
C VAL A 247 9.87 1.66 -7.46
N SER A 248 10.09 2.52 -6.47
CA SER A 248 10.54 3.90 -6.69
C SER A 248 11.85 3.98 -7.47
N LYS A 249 12.82 3.09 -7.20
CA LYS A 249 14.13 3.03 -7.90
C LYS A 249 13.94 2.67 -9.36
N VAL A 250 13.17 1.64 -9.67
CA VAL A 250 12.89 1.21 -11.04
C VAL A 250 12.26 2.37 -11.83
N ILE A 251 11.24 3.01 -11.27
CA ILE A 251 10.56 4.15 -11.90
C ILE A 251 11.51 5.34 -12.11
N ALA A 252 12.38 5.64 -11.15
CA ALA A 252 13.36 6.72 -11.29
C ALA A 252 14.37 6.43 -12.42
N ASN A 253 14.82 5.19 -12.57
CA ASN A 253 15.72 4.78 -13.62
C ASN A 253 15.05 4.86 -15.01
N HIS A 254 13.80 4.45 -15.12
CA HIS A 254 13.02 4.58 -16.37
C HIS A 254 12.84 6.02 -16.80
N ARG A 255 12.55 6.93 -15.88
CA ARG A 255 12.45 8.37 -16.18
C ARG A 255 13.76 8.95 -16.68
N LYS A 256 14.88 8.52 -16.14
CA LYS A 256 16.22 8.96 -16.61
C LYS A 256 16.53 8.47 -18.04
N SER A 257 16.07 7.27 -18.39
CA SER A 257 16.25 6.68 -19.73
C SER A 257 15.17 7.10 -20.74
N HIS A 258 14.33 8.07 -20.44
CA HIS A 258 13.23 8.57 -21.29
C HIS A 258 12.21 7.47 -21.67
N ARG A 259 12.20 6.34 -20.98
CA ARG A 259 11.18 5.32 -21.16
C ARG A 259 9.86 5.77 -20.52
N LYS A 260 8.74 5.48 -21.18
CA LYS A 260 7.41 5.80 -20.65
C LYS A 260 7.20 5.07 -19.32
N SER A 261 6.59 5.74 -18.34
CA SER A 261 6.33 5.19 -16.99
C SER A 261 5.18 4.16 -16.95
N ASN A 262 4.76 3.63 -18.09
CA ASN A 262 3.60 2.72 -18.19
C ASN A 262 3.96 1.23 -17.98
N ASN A 263 5.13 0.96 -17.42
CA ASN A 263 5.65 -0.38 -17.15
C ASN A 263 5.10 -1.03 -15.88
N VAL A 264 4.26 -0.34 -15.12
CA VAL A 264 3.62 -0.85 -13.90
C VAL A 264 2.14 -1.04 -14.13
N SER A 265 1.65 -2.23 -13.85
CA SER A 265 0.23 -2.55 -13.81
C SER A 265 -0.28 -2.66 -12.37
N VAL A 266 -1.58 -2.53 -12.21
CA VAL A 266 -2.27 -2.69 -10.92
C VAL A 266 -3.31 -3.78 -11.06
N VAL A 267 -3.27 -4.77 -10.18
CA VAL A 267 -4.29 -5.80 -10.06
C VAL A 267 -5.07 -5.58 -8.76
N CYS A 268 -6.37 -5.43 -8.86
CA CYS A 268 -7.27 -5.18 -7.74
C CYS A 268 -8.55 -6.02 -7.81
N ASN A 269 -8.38 -7.28 -8.21
CA ASN A 269 -9.43 -8.29 -8.18
C ASN A 269 -9.49 -8.92 -6.77
N PRO A 270 -10.66 -9.23 -6.18
CA PRO A 270 -10.77 -9.98 -4.93
C PRO A 270 -9.96 -11.27 -4.92
N GLU A 271 -9.97 -12.04 -6.00
CA GLU A 271 -9.25 -13.30 -6.13
C GLU A 271 -7.70 -13.14 -6.11
N ALA A 272 -7.20 -11.90 -6.32
CA ALA A 272 -5.77 -11.58 -6.33
C ALA A 272 -5.25 -11.07 -4.98
N LEU A 273 -6.06 -11.05 -3.94
CA LEU A 273 -5.65 -10.54 -2.62
C LEU A 273 -4.77 -11.53 -1.87
N THR A 274 -3.91 -10.99 -0.99
CA THR A 274 -3.21 -11.75 0.04
C THR A 274 -3.53 -11.17 1.41
N TRP A 275 -3.93 -11.99 2.36
CA TRP A 275 -4.35 -11.58 3.69
C TRP A 275 -3.24 -11.79 4.71
N SER A 276 -3.08 -10.86 5.64
CA SER A 276 -2.17 -10.97 6.78
C SER A 276 -2.90 -10.60 8.08
N ALA A 277 -2.33 -10.94 9.23
CA ALA A 277 -2.90 -10.58 10.52
C ALA A 277 -2.53 -9.12 10.90
N PRO A 278 -3.51 -8.31 11.37
CA PRO A 278 -3.20 -6.97 11.87
C PRO A 278 -2.42 -7.04 13.19
N LYS A 279 -1.65 -6.01 13.52
CA LYS A 279 -0.99 -5.89 14.82
C LYS A 279 -2.02 -5.84 15.96
N ARG A 280 -1.77 -6.58 17.02
CA ARG A 280 -2.72 -6.74 18.12
C ARG A 280 -2.70 -5.58 19.12
N THR A 281 -1.58 -4.85 19.21
CA THR A 281 -1.38 -3.76 20.18
C THR A 281 -1.03 -2.44 19.49
N TRP A 282 -1.42 -1.32 20.13
CA TRP A 282 -1.05 0.02 19.70
C TRP A 282 0.47 0.20 19.59
N ARG A 283 1.23 -0.37 20.53
CA ARG A 283 2.68 -0.28 20.55
C ARG A 283 3.30 -0.92 19.30
N GLU A 284 2.88 -2.13 18.95
CA GLU A 284 3.37 -2.84 17.76
C GLU A 284 3.00 -2.10 16.48
N TRP A 285 1.75 -1.64 16.38
CA TRP A 285 1.30 -0.90 15.22
C TRP A 285 2.04 0.44 15.03
N ILE A 286 2.24 1.22 16.10
CA ILE A 286 3.02 2.45 16.04
C ILE A 286 4.47 2.16 15.63
N LEU A 287 5.09 1.10 16.13
CA LEU A 287 6.43 0.69 15.71
C LEU A 287 6.47 0.33 14.22
N GLN A 288 5.47 -0.39 13.71
CA GLN A 288 5.32 -0.69 12.29
C GLN A 288 5.18 0.60 11.46
N LYS A 289 4.30 1.53 11.86
CA LYS A 289 4.15 2.84 11.20
C LYS A 289 5.44 3.65 11.21
N ARG A 290 6.17 3.67 12.32
CA ARG A 290 7.46 4.35 12.41
C ARG A 290 8.44 3.82 11.38
N ARG A 291 8.50 2.50 11.22
CA ARG A 291 9.34 1.83 10.22
C ARG A 291 8.92 2.22 8.80
N HIS A 292 7.64 2.16 8.46
CA HIS A 292 7.14 2.54 7.14
C HIS A 292 7.35 4.03 6.83
N LEU A 293 7.04 4.92 7.77
CA LEU A 293 7.21 6.36 7.55
C LEU A 293 8.69 6.77 7.44
N SER A 294 9.63 6.02 8.01
CA SER A 294 11.07 6.31 7.86
C SER A 294 11.54 6.22 6.40
N VAL A 295 10.90 5.39 5.60
CA VAL A 295 11.20 5.19 4.19
C VAL A 295 10.77 6.37 3.31
N SER A 296 9.75 7.12 3.73
CA SER A 296 9.21 8.25 2.97
C SER A 296 10.26 9.35 2.68
N SER A 297 11.33 9.42 3.50
CA SER A 297 12.45 10.34 3.29
C SER A 297 13.22 10.07 1.98
N PHE A 298 13.13 8.87 1.43
CA PHE A 298 13.80 8.45 0.20
C PHE A 298 12.96 8.64 -1.06
N TYR A 299 11.67 8.96 -0.93
CA TYR A 299 10.82 9.23 -2.10
C TYR A 299 11.24 10.48 -2.87
N THR A 300 10.91 10.52 -4.15
CA THR A 300 11.17 11.71 -4.98
C THR A 300 10.42 12.93 -4.47
N LYS A 301 10.94 14.14 -4.69
CA LYS A 301 10.27 15.39 -4.25
C LYS A 301 8.83 15.47 -4.73
N SER A 302 8.57 15.10 -5.99
CA SER A 302 7.21 15.11 -6.56
C SER A 302 6.26 14.16 -5.84
N ASN A 303 6.71 12.94 -5.50
CA ASN A 303 5.89 11.98 -4.77
C ASN A 303 5.66 12.45 -3.32
N LYS A 304 6.68 13.00 -2.66
CA LYS A 304 6.52 13.59 -1.31
C LYS A 304 5.44 14.67 -1.27
N ILE A 305 5.47 15.61 -2.22
CA ILE A 305 4.46 16.68 -2.28
C ILE A 305 3.06 16.09 -2.45
N ARG A 306 2.87 15.12 -3.38
CA ARG A 306 1.56 14.48 -3.59
C ARG A 306 1.06 13.73 -2.35
N LEU A 307 1.98 13.05 -1.63
CA LEU A 307 1.63 12.28 -0.44
C LEU A 307 1.36 13.16 0.79
N ILE A 308 2.03 14.31 0.91
CA ILE A 308 1.83 15.24 2.03
C ILE A 308 0.58 16.10 1.83
N LEU A 309 0.24 16.44 0.58
CA LEU A 309 -0.82 17.39 0.28
C LEU A 309 -2.20 16.90 0.73
N GLU A 310 -2.47 15.59 0.64
CA GLU A 310 -3.74 15.01 1.09
C GLU A 310 -3.92 15.14 2.61
N PRO A 311 -3.07 14.60 3.49
CA PRO A 311 -3.25 14.73 4.93
C PRO A 311 -3.12 16.18 5.41
N PHE A 312 -2.34 17.02 4.74
CA PHE A 312 -2.23 18.44 5.06
C PHE A 312 -3.55 19.18 4.79
N THR A 313 -4.13 19.01 3.61
CA THR A 313 -5.43 19.64 3.28
C THR A 313 -6.55 19.11 4.13
N ARG A 314 -6.54 17.83 4.50
CA ARG A 314 -7.45 17.24 5.47
C ARG A 314 -7.34 17.91 6.84
N GLY A 315 -6.12 18.11 7.34
CA GLY A 315 -5.87 18.83 8.58
C GLY A 315 -6.39 20.28 8.54
N LEU A 316 -6.21 20.98 7.41
CA LEU A 316 -6.73 22.34 7.23
C LEU A 316 -8.27 22.40 7.27
N ILE A 317 -8.98 21.39 6.75
CA ILE A 317 -10.45 21.32 6.85
C ILE A 317 -10.88 21.23 8.32
N TYR A 318 -10.23 20.37 9.12
CA TYR A 318 -10.53 20.28 10.56
C TYR A 318 -10.18 21.57 11.30
N LEU A 319 -9.05 22.21 10.98
CA LEU A 319 -8.67 23.49 11.55
C LEU A 319 -9.72 24.57 11.21
N SER A 320 -10.16 24.62 9.96
CA SER A 320 -11.19 25.57 9.53
C SER A 320 -12.53 25.35 10.24
N LEU A 321 -12.90 24.07 10.48
CA LEU A 321 -14.09 23.72 11.26
C LEU A 321 -13.98 24.26 12.71
N VAL A 322 -12.85 24.06 13.38
CA VAL A 322 -12.61 24.57 14.74
C VAL A 322 -12.64 26.11 14.75
N MET A 323 -11.96 26.75 13.78
CA MET A 323 -11.96 28.22 13.67
C MET A 323 -13.37 28.78 13.47
N SER A 324 -14.17 28.16 12.58
CA SER A 324 -15.54 28.60 12.35
C SER A 324 -16.42 28.46 13.60
N LEU A 325 -16.23 27.39 14.39
CA LEU A 325 -16.99 27.17 15.63
C LEU A 325 -16.65 28.19 16.73
N ILE A 326 -15.42 28.71 16.76
CA ILE A 326 -14.95 29.65 17.81
C ILE A 326 -15.24 31.10 17.42
N LEU A 327 -15.03 31.46 16.15
CA LEU A 327 -14.96 32.86 15.70
C LEU A 327 -16.05 33.22 14.67
N GLY A 328 -16.71 32.22 14.06
CA GLY A 328 -17.57 32.43 12.92
C GLY A 328 -19.01 32.79 13.30
N SER A 329 -19.67 33.45 12.37
CA SER A 329 -21.13 33.62 12.42
C SER A 329 -21.87 32.28 12.29
N HIS A 330 -23.13 32.24 12.72
CA HIS A 330 -23.95 31.01 12.56
C HIS A 330 -24.06 30.55 11.10
N MET A 331 -24.01 31.47 10.15
CA MET A 331 -24.04 31.18 8.71
C MET A 331 -22.75 30.52 8.26
N LEU A 332 -21.57 31.03 8.70
CA LEU A 332 -20.27 30.40 8.40
C LEU A 332 -20.17 28.99 8.99
N ILE A 333 -20.59 28.84 10.26
CA ILE A 333 -20.60 27.53 10.93
C ILE A 333 -21.42 26.52 10.12
N ALA A 334 -22.68 26.91 9.75
CA ALA A 334 -23.55 26.02 8.97
C ALA A 334 -22.95 25.66 7.60
N ALA A 335 -22.36 26.64 6.90
CA ALA A 335 -21.70 26.40 5.60
C ALA A 335 -20.51 25.47 5.71
N VAL A 336 -19.61 25.70 6.67
CA VAL A 336 -18.40 24.86 6.87
C VAL A 336 -18.77 23.43 7.29
N ILE A 337 -19.75 23.27 8.20
CA ILE A 337 -20.28 21.96 8.58
C ILE A 337 -20.90 21.25 7.37
N GLY A 338 -21.71 21.95 6.55
CA GLY A 338 -22.30 21.37 5.34
C GLY A 338 -21.25 20.87 4.34
N ILE A 339 -20.20 21.65 4.11
CA ILE A 339 -19.08 21.27 3.22
C ILE A 339 -18.32 20.08 3.81
N TRP A 340 -18.04 20.07 5.11
CA TRP A 340 -17.39 18.96 5.80
C TRP A 340 -18.20 17.66 5.71
N LEU A 341 -19.51 17.71 5.95
CA LEU A 341 -20.42 16.57 5.81
C LEU A 341 -20.44 16.04 4.37
N LEU A 342 -20.49 16.92 3.37
CA LEU A 342 -20.43 16.53 1.96
C LEU A 342 -19.13 15.78 1.66
N ARG A 343 -17.99 16.30 2.13
CA ARG A 343 -16.71 15.64 1.98
C ARG A 343 -16.68 14.25 2.63
N LEU A 344 -17.19 14.13 3.86
CA LEU A 344 -17.28 12.85 4.58
C LEU A 344 -18.19 11.85 3.86
N LEU A 345 -19.33 12.32 3.33
CA LEU A 345 -20.24 11.48 2.54
C LEU A 345 -19.53 10.93 1.31
N VAL A 346 -18.81 11.76 0.56
CA VAL A 346 -18.07 11.32 -0.62
C VAL A 346 -16.97 10.34 -0.23
N GLN A 347 -16.22 10.60 0.84
CA GLN A 347 -15.20 9.67 1.36
C GLN A 347 -15.80 8.32 1.73
N TRP A 348 -16.91 8.33 2.46
CA TRP A 348 -17.64 7.13 2.86
C TRP A 348 -18.11 6.33 1.64
N LEU A 349 -18.67 7.00 0.61
CA LEU A 349 -19.07 6.37 -0.64
C LEU A 349 -17.89 5.73 -1.37
N VAL A 350 -16.76 6.44 -1.48
CA VAL A 350 -15.55 5.97 -2.17
C VAL A 350 -14.94 4.76 -1.45
N ILE A 351 -14.79 4.82 -0.13
CA ILE A 351 -14.24 3.72 0.67
C ILE A 351 -15.15 2.49 0.58
N ASN A 352 -16.45 2.64 0.79
CA ASN A 352 -17.38 1.51 0.74
C ASN A 352 -17.65 1.00 -0.69
N HIS A 353 -17.43 1.82 -1.72
CA HIS A 353 -17.34 1.31 -3.10
C HIS A 353 -16.16 0.35 -3.26
N ALA A 354 -15.00 0.69 -2.73
CA ALA A 354 -13.82 -0.16 -2.80
C ALA A 354 -13.97 -1.45 -1.96
N THR A 355 -14.52 -1.36 -0.73
CA THR A 355 -14.75 -2.57 0.09
C THR A 355 -15.68 -3.56 -0.59
N ARG A 356 -16.77 -3.08 -1.20
CA ARG A 356 -17.69 -3.95 -1.96
C ARG A 356 -17.00 -4.62 -3.15
N ARG A 357 -16.15 -3.88 -3.89
CA ARG A 357 -15.43 -4.40 -5.04
C ARG A 357 -14.37 -5.43 -4.65
N LEU A 358 -13.72 -5.25 -3.52
CA LEU A 358 -12.68 -6.13 -3.01
C LEU A 358 -13.22 -7.22 -2.06
N ARG A 359 -14.53 -7.28 -1.83
CA ARG A 359 -15.19 -8.19 -0.87
C ARG A 359 -14.62 -8.09 0.54
N LEU A 360 -14.34 -6.85 0.97
CA LEU A 360 -13.88 -6.54 2.33
C LEU A 360 -15.04 -6.14 3.22
N GLY A 361 -14.79 -6.07 4.53
CA GLY A 361 -15.73 -5.56 5.52
C GLY A 361 -16.15 -4.12 5.25
N TYR A 362 -17.35 -3.79 5.66
CA TYR A 362 -17.96 -2.49 5.49
C TYR A 362 -17.53 -1.53 6.60
N PHE A 363 -17.30 -0.26 6.27
CA PHE A 363 -17.06 0.80 7.24
C PHE A 363 -18.31 1.66 7.43
N GLY A 364 -18.77 1.77 8.68
CA GLY A 364 -19.90 2.59 9.10
C GLY A 364 -19.49 4.03 9.49
N LEU A 365 -20.06 4.52 10.58
CA LEU A 365 -19.76 5.86 11.10
C LEU A 365 -18.36 5.99 11.72
N GLU A 366 -17.68 4.88 12.04
CA GLU A 366 -16.30 4.87 12.52
C GLU A 366 -15.32 5.53 11.56
N ILE A 367 -15.64 5.64 10.27
CA ILE A 367 -14.84 6.40 9.30
C ILE A 367 -14.56 7.82 9.80
N ILE A 368 -15.51 8.48 10.48
CA ILE A 368 -15.34 9.83 11.00
C ILE A 368 -14.19 9.88 12.01
N LEU A 369 -14.18 8.91 12.94
CA LEU A 369 -13.09 8.81 13.94
C LEU A 369 -11.75 8.44 13.29
N HIS A 370 -11.76 7.50 12.33
CA HIS A 370 -10.56 7.09 11.60
C HIS A 370 -9.97 8.26 10.81
N ASP A 371 -10.82 9.08 10.16
CA ASP A 371 -10.40 10.24 9.38
C ASP A 371 -9.75 11.33 10.24
N ILE A 372 -10.25 11.55 11.45
CA ILE A 372 -9.66 12.51 12.40
C ILE A 372 -8.36 11.97 12.99
N MET A 373 -8.33 10.71 13.39
CA MET A 373 -7.20 10.15 14.13
C MET A 373 -5.96 9.91 13.28
N LEU A 374 -6.12 9.47 12.03
CA LEU A 374 -4.96 9.12 11.19
C LEU A 374 -3.99 10.28 10.95
N PRO A 375 -4.41 11.52 10.65
CA PRO A 375 -3.49 12.66 10.57
C PRO A 375 -2.76 12.93 11.89
N ILE A 376 -3.46 12.85 13.03
CA ILE A 376 -2.88 13.08 14.36
C ILE A 376 -1.82 12.01 14.66
N ILE A 377 -2.14 10.74 14.44
CA ILE A 377 -1.20 9.63 14.64
C ILE A 377 0.00 9.76 13.70
N THR A 378 -0.23 10.13 12.45
CA THR A 378 0.85 10.34 11.48
C THR A 378 1.78 11.46 11.90
N LEU A 379 1.24 12.60 12.34
CA LEU A 379 2.03 13.72 12.87
C LEU A 379 2.82 13.30 14.12
N TYR A 380 2.19 12.59 15.05
CA TYR A 380 2.86 12.02 16.22
C TYR A 380 4.04 11.13 15.83
N VAL A 381 3.84 10.19 14.90
CA VAL A 381 4.89 9.28 14.46
C VAL A 381 6.03 10.04 13.76
N LEU A 382 5.72 11.02 12.93
CA LEU A 382 6.74 11.87 12.28
C LEU A 382 7.56 12.67 13.31
N ALA A 383 6.91 13.27 14.32
CA ALA A 383 7.58 13.98 15.41
C ALA A 383 8.50 13.03 16.21
N VAL A 384 8.01 11.85 16.56
CA VAL A 384 8.82 10.85 17.28
C VAL A 384 10.01 10.38 16.43
N ASN A 385 9.84 10.19 15.12
CA ASN A 385 10.95 9.81 14.23
C ASN A 385 11.99 10.93 14.06
N ALA A 386 11.57 12.19 14.11
CA ALA A 386 12.49 13.34 14.07
C ALA A 386 13.35 13.44 15.34
N ILE A 387 12.77 13.13 16.51
CA ILE A 387 13.45 13.24 17.81
C ILE A 387 14.27 11.99 18.15
N LYS A 388 13.70 10.80 17.90
CA LYS A 388 14.31 9.51 18.24
C LYS A 388 14.70 8.76 16.98
N LYS A 389 15.99 8.80 16.58
CA LYS A 389 16.49 7.84 15.56
C LYS A 389 16.12 6.42 16.00
N GLN A 390 15.51 5.66 15.10
CA GLN A 390 15.11 4.28 15.41
C GLN A 390 16.33 3.48 15.85
N LYS A 391 16.32 3.00 17.09
CA LYS A 391 17.19 1.90 17.52
C LYS A 391 16.76 0.62 16.80
N ASN A 392 17.76 -0.22 16.57
CA ASN A 392 17.63 -1.48 15.86
C ASN A 392 16.60 -2.42 16.48
N TYR A 393 15.40 -2.51 15.88
CA TYR A 393 14.46 -3.60 16.13
C TYR A 393 14.03 -4.21 14.80
N TRP A 394 14.00 -5.53 14.79
CA TRP A 394 13.36 -6.34 13.77
C TRP A 394 11.88 -6.00 13.64
#